data_30e1db3975588b175988c284ab513983
#
_entry.id   30e1db3975588b175988c284ab513983
#
_cell.length_a   1.000
_cell.length_b   1.000
_cell.length_c   1.000
_cell.angle_alpha   90.00
_cell.angle_beta   90.00
_cell.angle_gamma   90.00
#
_symmetry.space_group_name_H-M   'P 1'
#
loop_
_entity.id
_entity.type
_entity.pdbx_description
1 polymer ?
#
loop_
_entity_poly.entity_id
_entity_poly.type
_entity_poly.pdbx_seq_one_letter_code
_entity_poly.pdbx_strand_id
1 'polypeptide(L)'
;DAVKAKLYLTYTINNEGAVKVTQKMVADKSAEVSDMFRFGMQMQMPKCLDQINYYGRGPIENYSDRNNVTDLGNYRQTVDEQFYSYIRPQETGTKTDIRWWKQTNKGGNGLMFISEAPFSASALNYSIESLDDGVQKDQRHSELVPQANYTNMCIDKVQMGLGCVNSWGALPLEQYRIHYGDYEFSFIMKPIQSNL
;
A
#
# COMPACT_ATOMS: atom_id res chain seq x y z
N ASP A 1 24.85 3.25 0.67
CA ASP A 1 23.60 2.56 0.33
C ASP A 1 23.10 1.80 1.55
N ALA A 2 21.98 2.24 2.10
CA ALA A 2 21.46 1.71 3.37
C ALA A 2 20.89 0.28 3.24
N VAL A 3 20.45 -0.13 2.05
CA VAL A 3 19.87 -1.45 1.80
C VAL A 3 20.77 -2.25 0.88
N LYS A 4 21.47 -3.22 1.43
CA LYS A 4 22.36 -4.12 0.69
C LYS A 4 21.56 -5.33 0.16
N ALA A 5 20.72 -5.12 -0.83
CA ALA A 5 19.92 -6.16 -1.46
C ALA A 5 19.89 -5.99 -2.98
N LYS A 6 19.58 -7.07 -3.68
CA LYS A 6 19.27 -7.05 -5.11
C LYS A 6 17.77 -7.24 -5.26
N LEU A 7 17.11 -6.32 -6.01
CA LEU A 7 15.71 -6.43 -6.37
C LEU A 7 15.60 -6.81 -7.84
N TYR A 8 14.92 -7.92 -8.11
CA TYR A 8 14.60 -8.38 -9.46
C TYR A 8 13.12 -8.09 -9.69
N LEU A 9 12.83 -7.35 -10.78
CA LEU A 9 11.48 -7.07 -11.22
C LEU A 9 11.24 -7.77 -12.56
N THR A 10 10.20 -8.61 -12.61
CA THR A 10 9.80 -9.31 -13.83
C THR A 10 8.37 -8.92 -14.19
N TYR A 11 8.17 -8.54 -15.43
CA TYR A 11 6.86 -8.21 -16.00
C TYR A 11 6.51 -9.23 -17.08
N THR A 12 5.39 -9.91 -16.93
CA THR A 12 4.86 -10.82 -17.94
C THR A 12 3.50 -10.31 -18.42
N ILE A 13 3.39 -10.05 -19.72
CA ILE A 13 2.17 -9.48 -20.32
C ILE A 13 1.52 -10.56 -21.17
N ASN A 14 0.22 -10.79 -21.00
CA ASN A 14 -0.54 -11.71 -21.83
C ASN A 14 -1.25 -10.97 -22.98
N ASN A 15 -1.89 -11.74 -23.86
CA ASN A 15 -2.61 -11.21 -25.02
C ASN A 15 -3.89 -10.42 -24.68
N GLU A 16 -4.36 -10.47 -23.45
CA GLU A 16 -5.49 -9.68 -22.93
C GLU A 16 -5.04 -8.36 -22.28
N GLY A 17 -3.73 -8.08 -22.28
CA GLY A 17 -3.15 -6.90 -21.67
C GLY A 17 -3.02 -6.98 -20.14
N ALA A 18 -3.26 -8.14 -19.53
CA ALA A 18 -2.98 -8.33 -18.11
C ALA A 18 -1.46 -8.46 -17.88
N VAL A 19 -0.96 -7.79 -16.85
CA VAL A 19 0.45 -7.75 -16.50
C VAL A 19 0.66 -8.43 -15.16
N LYS A 20 1.38 -9.56 -15.14
CA LYS A 20 1.90 -10.15 -13.91
C LYS A 20 3.20 -9.44 -13.54
N VAL A 21 3.24 -8.90 -12.35
CA VAL A 21 4.44 -8.29 -11.75
C VAL A 21 4.97 -9.26 -10.71
N THR A 22 6.25 -9.63 -10.83
CA THR A 22 6.96 -10.42 -9.82
C THR A 22 8.13 -9.61 -9.30
N GLN A 23 8.19 -9.45 -7.99
CA GLN A 23 9.27 -8.77 -7.26
C GLN A 23 9.98 -9.81 -6.41
N LYS A 24 11.29 -9.90 -6.58
CA LYS A 24 12.14 -10.78 -5.76
C LYS A 24 13.30 -9.99 -5.19
N MET A 25 13.36 -9.87 -3.89
CA MET A 25 14.47 -9.30 -3.16
C MET A 25 15.36 -10.42 -2.65
N VAL A 26 16.65 -10.29 -2.92
CA VAL A 26 17.70 -11.16 -2.39
C VAL A 26 18.60 -10.31 -1.51
N ALA A 27 18.56 -10.56 -0.21
CA ALA A 27 19.29 -9.82 0.80
C ALA A 27 20.77 -10.23 0.85
N ASP A 28 21.64 -9.29 1.16
CA ASP A 28 23.01 -9.60 1.57
C ASP A 28 23.02 -10.05 3.04
N LYS A 29 23.13 -11.35 3.26
CA LYS A 29 23.08 -11.95 4.61
C LYS A 29 24.25 -11.53 5.51
N SER A 30 25.28 -10.90 4.97
CA SER A 30 26.40 -10.35 5.73
C SER A 30 26.16 -8.92 6.21
N ALA A 31 25.07 -8.29 5.76
CA ALA A 31 24.77 -6.91 6.08
C ALA A 31 23.89 -6.80 7.34
N GLU A 32 24.26 -5.91 8.23
CA GLU A 32 23.40 -5.49 9.33
C GLU A 32 22.50 -4.35 8.83
N VAL A 33 21.22 -4.68 8.59
CA VAL A 33 20.21 -3.73 8.12
C VAL A 33 19.02 -3.76 9.09
N SER A 34 18.47 -2.61 9.39
CA SER A 34 17.28 -2.49 10.23
C SER A 34 16.05 -3.16 9.58
N ASP A 35 15.00 -3.33 10.37
CA ASP A 35 13.71 -3.79 9.87
C ASP A 35 13.21 -2.91 8.73
N MET A 36 12.46 -3.53 7.85
CA MET A 36 11.84 -2.85 6.71
C MET A 36 10.43 -2.38 7.09
N PHE A 37 10.00 -1.26 6.53
CA PHE A 37 8.63 -0.76 6.74
C PHE A 37 7.60 -1.50 5.87
N ARG A 38 7.98 -1.89 4.66
CA ARG A 38 7.12 -2.63 3.72
C ARG A 38 7.92 -3.37 2.66
N PHE A 39 7.30 -4.38 2.08
CA PHE A 39 7.76 -5.01 0.85
C PHE A 39 6.61 -5.10 -0.15
N GLY A 40 6.69 -4.35 -1.23
CA GLY A 40 5.65 -4.23 -2.23
C GLY A 40 6.01 -3.25 -3.33
N MET A 41 5.00 -2.70 -3.99
CA MET A 41 5.15 -1.75 -5.09
C MET A 41 4.32 -0.49 -4.84
N GLN A 42 4.95 0.65 -5.02
CA GLN A 42 4.30 1.94 -5.11
C GLN A 42 4.15 2.35 -6.58
N MET A 43 3.02 2.90 -6.95
CA MET A 43 2.77 3.41 -8.29
C MET A 43 1.90 4.66 -8.28
N GLN A 44 2.03 5.48 -9.32
CA GLN A 44 1.14 6.61 -9.56
C GLN A 44 0.06 6.22 -10.55
N MET A 45 -1.18 6.53 -10.20
CA MET A 45 -2.34 6.31 -11.06
C MET A 45 -2.99 7.65 -11.42
N PRO A 46 -3.61 7.77 -12.60
CA PRO A 46 -4.36 8.97 -12.96
C PRO A 46 -5.43 9.29 -11.92
N LYS A 47 -5.52 10.55 -11.50
CA LYS A 47 -6.47 11.02 -10.46
C LYS A 47 -7.94 10.74 -10.81
N CYS A 48 -8.27 10.59 -12.09
CA CYS A 48 -9.63 10.25 -12.53
C CYS A 48 -10.05 8.80 -12.22
N LEU A 49 -9.10 7.92 -11.84
CA LEU A 49 -9.40 6.58 -11.34
C LEU A 49 -9.67 6.67 -9.84
N ASP A 50 -10.76 7.30 -9.48
CA ASP A 50 -11.11 7.69 -8.11
C ASP A 50 -12.11 6.75 -7.41
N GLN A 51 -12.63 5.73 -8.12
CA GLN A 51 -13.59 4.78 -7.58
C GLN A 51 -12.88 3.48 -7.18
N ILE A 52 -13.00 3.11 -5.92
CA ILE A 52 -12.39 1.92 -5.34
C ILE A 52 -13.47 0.91 -4.98
N ASN A 53 -13.25 -0.34 -5.40
CA ASN A 53 -13.99 -1.50 -4.90
C ASN A 53 -12.97 -2.57 -4.53
N TYR A 54 -13.14 -3.20 -3.38
CA TYR A 54 -12.22 -4.25 -2.95
C TYR A 54 -12.91 -5.32 -2.09
N TYR A 55 -12.31 -6.50 -2.06
CA TYR A 55 -12.62 -7.54 -1.09
C TYR A 55 -11.42 -7.72 -0.17
N GLY A 56 -11.62 -7.40 1.10
CA GLY A 56 -10.60 -7.40 2.13
C GLY A 56 -11.14 -6.90 3.45
N ARG A 57 -10.28 -6.52 4.39
CA ARG A 57 -10.70 -5.90 5.64
C ARG A 57 -10.99 -4.42 5.48
N GLY A 58 -12.10 -3.97 6.06
CA GLY A 58 -12.56 -2.59 5.97
C GLY A 58 -13.79 -2.29 6.84
N PRO A 59 -14.49 -1.18 6.58
CA PRO A 59 -14.18 -0.12 5.58
C PRO A 59 -13.06 0.84 6.02
N ILE A 60 -12.78 0.94 7.33
CA ILE A 60 -11.76 1.82 7.86
C ILE A 60 -10.35 1.26 7.60
N GLU A 61 -9.33 2.11 7.68
CA GLU A 61 -7.95 1.67 7.60
C GLU A 61 -7.63 0.63 8.67
N ASN A 62 -6.72 -0.27 8.34
CA ASN A 62 -6.29 -1.31 9.26
C ASN A 62 -4.90 -1.81 8.89
N TYR A 63 -4.18 -2.33 9.88
CA TYR A 63 -2.79 -2.77 9.78
C TYR A 63 -2.65 -4.14 10.44
N SER A 64 -1.59 -4.85 10.17
CA SER A 64 -1.39 -6.22 10.67
C SER A 64 -1.55 -6.34 12.20
N ASP A 65 -1.15 -5.32 12.94
CA ASP A 65 -1.26 -5.22 14.40
C ASP A 65 -2.54 -4.48 14.88
N ARG A 66 -3.39 -4.04 13.96
CA ARG A 66 -4.60 -3.24 14.24
C ARG A 66 -5.71 -3.52 13.22
N ASN A 67 -6.12 -4.77 13.08
CA ASN A 67 -7.16 -5.17 12.13
C ASN A 67 -8.38 -5.88 12.76
N ASN A 68 -8.37 -6.12 14.06
CA ASN A 68 -9.43 -6.85 14.76
C ASN A 68 -10.78 -6.13 14.81
N VAL A 69 -10.78 -4.81 14.57
CA VAL A 69 -12.01 -3.99 14.52
C VAL A 69 -12.63 -3.92 13.13
N THR A 70 -12.09 -4.68 12.17
CA THR A 70 -12.53 -4.67 10.77
C THR A 70 -12.92 -6.06 10.32
N ASP A 71 -13.96 -6.14 9.49
CA ASP A 71 -14.47 -7.39 8.94
C ASP A 71 -14.00 -7.60 7.50
N LEU A 72 -13.90 -8.88 7.10
CA LEU A 72 -13.73 -9.24 5.69
C LEU A 72 -15.05 -9.01 4.96
N GLY A 73 -15.01 -8.21 3.89
CA GLY A 73 -16.20 -7.88 3.11
C GLY A 73 -15.86 -7.25 1.78
N ASN A 74 -16.91 -7.00 1.00
CA ASN A 74 -16.82 -6.20 -0.22
C ASN A 74 -17.15 -4.76 0.13
N TYR A 75 -16.21 -3.87 -0.14
CA TYR A 75 -16.34 -2.45 0.16
C TYR A 75 -16.22 -1.61 -1.11
N ARG A 76 -16.92 -0.47 -1.08
CA ARG A 76 -16.88 0.53 -2.14
C ARG A 76 -16.64 1.90 -1.52
N GLN A 77 -15.62 2.59 -1.99
CA GLN A 77 -15.19 3.90 -1.50
C GLN A 77 -14.57 4.70 -2.65
N THR A 78 -14.41 5.98 -2.44
CA THR A 78 -13.56 6.82 -3.31
C THR A 78 -12.15 6.90 -2.76
N VAL A 79 -11.21 7.38 -3.57
CA VAL A 79 -9.82 7.64 -3.12
C VAL A 79 -9.79 8.68 -1.99
N ASP A 80 -10.66 9.70 -2.05
CA ASP A 80 -10.74 10.73 -1.01
C ASP A 80 -11.19 10.16 0.35
N GLU A 81 -12.06 9.15 0.35
CA GLU A 81 -12.53 8.46 1.57
C GLU A 81 -11.49 7.53 2.18
N GLN A 82 -10.35 7.28 1.51
CA GLN A 82 -9.27 6.46 2.06
C GLN A 82 -8.40 7.20 3.06
N PHE A 83 -8.34 8.53 2.96
CA PHE A 83 -7.50 9.34 3.82
C PHE A 83 -8.13 9.49 5.20
N TYR A 84 -7.39 9.10 6.24
CA TYR A 84 -7.74 9.38 7.62
C TYR A 84 -6.89 10.55 8.13
N SER A 85 -7.55 11.62 8.57
CA SER A 85 -6.87 12.84 9.02
C SER A 85 -6.37 12.72 10.46
N TYR A 86 -5.20 12.15 10.64
CA TYR A 86 -4.50 12.20 11.92
C TYR A 86 -4.07 13.62 12.25
N ILE A 87 -3.98 13.95 13.54
CA ILE A 87 -3.47 15.27 14.01
C ILE A 87 -2.09 15.55 13.40
N ARG A 88 -1.23 14.54 13.38
CA ARG A 88 0.05 14.59 12.66
C ARG A 88 -0.01 13.58 11.50
N PRO A 89 -0.05 14.06 10.25
CA PRO A 89 -0.06 13.19 9.08
C PRO A 89 1.19 12.30 9.03
N GLN A 90 0.99 11.03 8.75
CA GLN A 90 2.02 10.02 8.53
C GLN A 90 1.42 8.90 7.66
N GLU A 91 1.74 7.64 7.93
CA GLU A 91 1.10 6.50 7.30
C GLU A 91 -0.41 6.50 7.58
N THR A 92 -1.22 6.29 6.57
CA THR A 92 -2.68 6.28 6.64
C THR A 92 -3.31 5.50 5.49
N GLY A 93 -4.55 5.05 5.66
CA GLY A 93 -5.42 4.56 4.59
C GLY A 93 -5.22 3.11 4.17
N THR A 94 -4.26 2.38 4.73
CA THR A 94 -4.01 0.97 4.37
C THR A 94 -5.21 0.08 4.73
N LYS A 95 -5.49 -0.89 3.86
CA LYS A 95 -6.40 -2.01 4.06
C LYS A 95 -5.62 -3.31 3.96
N THR A 96 -5.87 -4.25 4.88
CA THR A 96 -5.20 -5.56 4.90
C THR A 96 -6.09 -6.68 4.39
N ASP A 97 -5.52 -7.85 4.21
CA ASP A 97 -6.25 -9.06 3.79
C ASP A 97 -7.01 -8.87 2.47
N ILE A 98 -6.47 -8.08 1.56
CA ILE A 98 -7.06 -7.84 0.24
C ILE A 98 -6.90 -9.09 -0.63
N ARG A 99 -8.00 -9.53 -1.27
CA ARG A 99 -7.99 -10.59 -2.27
C ARG A 99 -8.03 -10.04 -3.68
N TRP A 100 -8.76 -8.94 -3.85
CA TRP A 100 -8.75 -8.16 -5.08
C TRP A 100 -9.07 -6.70 -4.77
N TRP A 101 -8.52 -5.81 -5.60
CA TRP A 101 -8.72 -4.38 -5.54
C TRP A 101 -8.98 -3.86 -6.95
N LYS A 102 -10.09 -3.15 -7.13
CA LYS A 102 -10.42 -2.45 -8.37
C LYS A 102 -10.32 -0.96 -8.14
N GLN A 103 -9.66 -0.28 -9.07
CA GLN A 103 -9.62 1.17 -9.08
C GLN A 103 -9.99 1.65 -10.48
N THR A 104 -11.11 2.37 -10.57
CA THR A 104 -11.74 2.74 -11.84
C THR A 104 -12.13 4.22 -11.85
N ASN A 105 -12.39 4.74 -13.04
CA ASN A 105 -13.10 6.00 -13.18
C ASN A 105 -14.62 5.79 -12.97
N LYS A 106 -15.40 6.89 -13.00
CA LYS A 106 -16.86 6.86 -12.88
C LYS A 106 -17.54 6.07 -14.01
N GLY A 107 -16.88 5.91 -15.16
CA GLY A 107 -17.35 5.10 -16.28
C GLY A 107 -17.02 3.60 -16.13
N GLY A 108 -16.38 3.17 -15.04
CA GLY A 108 -16.05 1.77 -14.77
C GLY A 108 -14.78 1.26 -15.46
N ASN A 109 -14.04 2.13 -16.14
CA ASN A 109 -12.76 1.76 -16.76
C ASN A 109 -11.60 1.97 -15.79
N GLY A 110 -10.64 1.04 -15.75
CA GLY A 110 -9.49 1.13 -14.86
C GLY A 110 -8.70 -0.15 -14.76
N LEU A 111 -8.22 -0.45 -13.55
CA LEU A 111 -7.39 -1.63 -13.27
C LEU A 111 -7.96 -2.45 -12.11
N MET A 112 -7.76 -3.75 -12.20
CA MET A 112 -7.96 -4.70 -11.10
C MET A 112 -6.63 -5.31 -10.72
N PHE A 113 -6.38 -5.39 -9.42
CA PHE A 113 -5.20 -6.00 -8.82
C PHE A 113 -5.61 -7.27 -8.07
N ILE A 114 -4.89 -8.36 -8.32
CA ILE A 114 -5.18 -9.68 -7.75
C ILE A 114 -3.85 -10.34 -7.39
N SER A 115 -3.82 -11.06 -6.28
CA SER A 115 -2.68 -11.91 -5.92
C SER A 115 -3.16 -13.28 -5.44
N GLU A 116 -2.31 -14.30 -5.53
CA GLU A 116 -2.60 -15.65 -5.02
C GLU A 116 -2.76 -15.67 -3.49
N ALA A 117 -1.97 -14.84 -2.80
CA ALA A 117 -2.07 -14.64 -1.36
C ALA A 117 -2.70 -13.28 -1.05
N PRO A 118 -3.36 -13.12 0.12
CA PRO A 118 -3.81 -11.81 0.57
C PRO A 118 -2.67 -10.81 0.63
N PHE A 119 -2.97 -9.56 0.29
CA PHE A 119 -2.02 -8.46 0.26
C PHE A 119 -2.60 -7.24 0.99
N SER A 120 -1.78 -6.20 1.19
CA SER A 120 -2.24 -4.91 1.67
C SER A 120 -2.27 -3.90 0.53
N ALA A 121 -3.20 -2.95 0.58
CA ALA A 121 -3.28 -1.88 -0.40
C ALA A 121 -3.72 -0.57 0.23
N SER A 122 -3.24 0.54 -0.36
CA SER A 122 -3.72 1.89 -0.09
C SER A 122 -3.73 2.70 -1.38
N ALA A 123 -4.66 3.66 -1.48
CA ALA A 123 -4.74 4.59 -2.61
C ALA A 123 -5.08 5.97 -2.07
N LEU A 124 -4.16 6.91 -2.16
CA LEU A 124 -4.28 8.25 -1.58
C LEU A 124 -3.97 9.33 -2.60
N ASN A 125 -4.65 10.46 -2.51
CA ASN A 125 -4.29 11.68 -3.25
C ASN A 125 -3.14 12.45 -2.57
N TYR A 126 -2.25 11.73 -1.90
CA TYR A 126 -1.07 12.28 -1.20
C TYR A 126 0.13 11.40 -1.49
N SER A 127 1.30 11.98 -1.66
CA SER A 127 2.53 11.19 -1.71
C SER A 127 2.98 10.82 -0.29
N ILE A 128 3.78 9.77 -0.17
CA ILE A 128 4.36 9.37 1.12
C ILE A 128 5.20 10.53 1.68
N GLU A 129 5.97 11.20 0.83
CA GLU A 129 6.84 12.31 1.21
C GLU A 129 6.05 13.56 1.66
N SER A 130 4.84 13.77 1.11
CA SER A 130 3.99 14.87 1.57
C SER A 130 3.35 14.60 2.93
N LEU A 131 3.08 13.33 3.24
CA LEU A 131 2.56 12.89 4.54
C LEU A 131 3.65 12.81 5.60
N ASP A 132 4.83 12.34 5.22
CA ASP A 132 6.00 12.22 6.10
C ASP A 132 7.23 12.87 5.45
N ASP A 133 7.47 14.12 5.81
CA ASP A 133 8.53 14.96 5.23
C ASP A 133 9.93 14.75 5.83
N GLY A 134 10.13 13.66 6.55
CA GLY A 134 11.45 13.22 7.03
C GLY A 134 11.80 13.64 8.45
N VAL A 135 13.10 13.83 8.72
CA VAL A 135 13.64 14.04 10.06
C VAL A 135 13.28 15.42 10.61
N GLN A 136 13.38 16.44 9.79
CA GLN A 136 12.97 17.82 10.13
C GLN A 136 11.53 18.03 9.69
N LYS A 137 10.60 17.67 10.57
CA LYS A 137 9.18 17.75 10.25
C LYS A 137 8.61 19.08 10.69
N ASP A 138 7.99 19.78 9.77
CA ASP A 138 7.08 20.86 10.14
C ASP A 138 5.88 20.27 10.88
N GLN A 139 5.42 20.94 11.93
CA GLN A 139 4.24 20.52 12.67
C GLN A 139 2.98 20.89 11.86
N ARG A 140 2.71 20.14 10.78
CA ARG A 140 1.55 20.37 9.90
C ARG A 140 0.34 19.60 10.39
N HIS A 141 -0.82 20.21 10.28
CA HIS A 141 -2.10 19.52 10.38
C HIS A 141 -2.50 18.92 9.02
N SER A 142 -3.41 17.95 9.04
CA SER A 142 -3.81 17.19 7.84
C SER A 142 -4.31 18.08 6.70
N GLU A 143 -5.04 19.14 7.00
CA GLU A 143 -5.56 20.10 6.02
C GLU A 143 -4.49 20.96 5.34
N LEU A 144 -3.29 21.00 5.91
CA LEU A 144 -2.15 21.73 5.35
C LEU A 144 -1.29 20.86 4.43
N VAL A 145 -1.55 19.55 4.37
CA VAL A 145 -0.81 18.64 3.49
C VAL A 145 -1.31 18.83 2.06
N PRO A 146 -0.44 19.16 1.10
CA PRO A 146 -0.84 19.36 -0.27
C PRO A 146 -1.25 18.05 -0.93
N GLN A 147 -2.41 18.04 -1.59
CA GLN A 147 -2.79 16.92 -2.43
C GLN A 147 -1.94 16.85 -3.69
N ALA A 148 -1.63 15.63 -4.13
CA ALA A 148 -1.02 15.36 -5.43
C ALA A 148 -2.06 15.45 -6.55
N ASN A 149 -1.58 15.65 -7.78
CA ASN A 149 -2.42 15.59 -8.98
C ASN A 149 -2.60 14.17 -9.54
N TYR A 150 -2.22 13.17 -8.76
CA TYR A 150 -2.33 11.74 -9.05
C TYR A 150 -2.77 11.00 -7.79
N THR A 151 -3.17 9.75 -7.95
CA THR A 151 -3.35 8.82 -6.85
C THR A 151 -2.07 8.03 -6.62
N ASN A 152 -1.52 8.12 -5.42
CA ASN A 152 -0.44 7.28 -4.95
C ASN A 152 -1.03 5.94 -4.48
N MET A 153 -0.71 4.85 -5.16
CA MET A 153 -1.19 3.52 -4.82
C MET A 153 -0.03 2.65 -4.34
N CYS A 154 -0.22 1.98 -3.22
CA CYS A 154 0.67 0.96 -2.70
C CYS A 154 -0.01 -0.41 -2.76
N ILE A 155 0.74 -1.43 -3.18
CA ILE A 155 0.35 -2.84 -3.14
C ILE A 155 1.49 -3.58 -2.48
N ASP A 156 1.26 -4.09 -1.28
CA ASP A 156 2.29 -4.67 -0.45
C ASP A 156 2.00 -6.14 -0.13
N LYS A 157 2.99 -6.99 -0.27
CA LYS A 157 2.96 -8.34 0.31
C LYS A 157 2.77 -8.25 1.82
N VAL A 158 3.53 -7.33 2.42
CA VAL A 158 3.57 -7.14 3.87
C VAL A 158 3.94 -5.69 4.18
N GLN A 159 3.32 -5.15 5.22
CA GLN A 159 3.64 -3.88 5.83
C GLN A 159 3.84 -4.09 7.33
N MET A 160 4.86 -3.47 7.90
CA MET A 160 5.15 -3.51 9.32
C MET A 160 3.96 -2.92 10.11
N GLY A 161 3.65 -3.50 11.25
CA GLY A 161 2.67 -2.94 12.17
C GLY A 161 3.06 -1.53 12.61
N LEU A 162 2.08 -0.72 12.98
CA LEU A 162 2.31 0.67 13.39
C LEU A 162 2.81 0.79 14.83
N GLY A 163 2.66 -0.26 15.64
CA GLY A 163 3.05 -0.28 17.04
C GLY A 163 2.13 0.59 17.90
N CYS A 164 2.41 1.89 17.93
CA CYS A 164 1.61 2.88 18.66
C CYS A 164 1.51 2.63 20.17
N VAL A 165 2.45 1.89 20.73
CA VAL A 165 2.52 1.62 22.19
C VAL A 165 2.85 2.90 22.96
N ASN A 166 3.66 3.76 22.37
CA ASN A 166 4.00 5.08 22.88
C ASN A 166 4.51 6.00 21.75
N SER A 167 4.75 7.28 22.09
CA SER A 167 5.26 8.30 21.15
C SER A 167 6.80 8.36 21.09
N TRP A 168 7.49 7.42 21.73
CA TRP A 168 8.94 7.45 21.92
C TRP A 168 9.70 6.47 21.04
N GLY A 169 9.06 6.02 19.95
CA GLY A 169 9.70 5.14 18.96
C GLY A 169 9.72 3.66 19.33
N ALA A 170 8.81 3.20 20.21
CA ALA A 170 8.64 1.77 20.43
C ALA A 170 8.26 1.06 19.14
N LEU A 171 8.99 0.00 18.83
CA LEU A 171 8.70 -0.86 17.69
C LEU A 171 7.42 -1.69 17.95
N PRO A 172 6.73 -2.13 16.88
CA PRO A 172 5.65 -3.11 17.01
C PRO A 172 6.14 -4.40 17.67
N LEU A 173 5.19 -5.21 18.14
CA LEU A 173 5.52 -6.56 18.61
C LEU A 173 6.25 -7.33 17.50
N GLU A 174 7.13 -8.24 17.89
CA GLU A 174 8.03 -8.98 17.00
C GLU A 174 7.32 -9.62 15.81
N GLN A 175 6.15 -10.18 16.02
CA GLN A 175 5.31 -10.82 14.99
C GLN A 175 4.78 -9.87 13.90
N TYR A 176 4.83 -8.57 14.13
CA TYR A 176 4.38 -7.53 13.19
C TYR A 176 5.55 -6.75 12.57
N ARG A 177 6.78 -7.17 12.85
CA ARG A 177 7.99 -6.58 12.27
C ARG A 177 8.35 -7.28 10.97
N ILE A 178 9.04 -6.58 10.10
CA ILE A 178 9.53 -7.13 8.84
C ILE A 178 11.05 -7.11 8.88
N HIS A 179 11.63 -8.25 9.24
CA HIS A 179 13.07 -8.36 9.27
C HIS A 179 13.67 -8.29 7.88
N TYR A 180 14.84 -7.71 7.79
CA TYR A 180 15.63 -7.73 6.55
C TYR A 180 15.94 -9.17 6.13
N GLY A 181 15.62 -9.53 4.88
CA GLY A 181 15.76 -10.90 4.38
C GLY A 181 15.32 -11.05 2.92
N ASP A 182 15.19 -12.28 2.48
CA ASP A 182 14.71 -12.60 1.15
C ASP A 182 13.18 -12.53 1.10
N TYR A 183 12.64 -11.82 0.10
CA TYR A 183 11.21 -11.69 -0.11
C TYR A 183 10.86 -11.88 -1.58
N GLU A 184 9.70 -12.49 -1.82
CA GLU A 184 9.12 -12.59 -3.16
C GLU A 184 7.64 -12.28 -3.09
N PHE A 185 7.15 -11.48 -4.05
CA PHE A 185 5.76 -11.12 -4.19
C PHE A 185 5.35 -11.04 -5.65
N SER A 186 4.20 -11.59 -5.98
CA SER A 186 3.62 -11.48 -7.31
C SER A 186 2.18 -11.03 -7.24
N PHE A 187 1.79 -10.13 -8.13
CA PHE A 187 0.41 -9.74 -8.34
C PHE A 187 0.13 -9.51 -9.83
N ILE A 188 -1.13 -9.50 -10.19
CA ILE A 188 -1.59 -9.28 -11.57
C ILE A 188 -2.35 -7.95 -11.61
N MET A 189 -1.98 -7.09 -12.54
CA MET A 189 -2.75 -5.92 -12.96
C MET A 189 -3.57 -6.30 -14.19
N LYS A 190 -4.89 -6.28 -14.09
CA LYS A 190 -5.80 -6.59 -15.18
C LYS A 190 -6.57 -5.34 -15.60
N PRO A 191 -6.54 -4.94 -16.90
CA PRO A 191 -7.41 -3.88 -17.39
C PRO A 191 -8.88 -4.22 -17.20
N ILE A 192 -9.67 -3.25 -16.81
CA ILE A 192 -11.13 -3.33 -16.74
C ILE A 192 -11.70 -2.33 -17.73
N GLN A 193 -12.58 -2.80 -18.59
CA GLN A 193 -13.41 -1.95 -19.43
C GLN A 193 -14.86 -2.15 -19.03
N SER A 194 -15.59 -1.04 -18.89
CA SER A 194 -17.04 -1.09 -18.76
C SER A 194 -17.61 -1.60 -20.09
N ASN A 195 -18.33 -2.71 -20.04
CA ASN A 195 -19.18 -3.05 -21.16
C ASN A 195 -20.30 -2.03 -21.21
N LEU A 196 -20.25 -1.14 -22.18
CA LEU A 196 -21.34 -0.21 -22.52
C LEU A 196 -22.57 -1.01 -22.94
#